data_1b5595a21e3ba7ee94340019c06a5a82
#
_entry.id   1b5595a21e3ba7ee94340019c06a5a82
#
_cell.length_a   1.000
_cell.length_b   1.000
_cell.length_c   1.000
_cell.angle_alpha   90.00
_cell.angle_beta   90.00
_cell.angle_gamma   90.00
#
_symmetry.space_group_name_H-M   'P 1'
#
loop_
_entity.id
_entity.type
_entity.pdbx_description
1 polymer ?
#
loop_
_entity_poly.entity_id
_entity_poly.type
_entity_poly.pdbx_seq_one_letter_code
_entity_poly.pdbx_strand_id
1 'polypeptide(L)'
;MMINPKSIILGCLLCLCIEVLAAAHSCTTATDTLATTDYICLSPLDTAALPTLHKTKSNMRPLRNLLQGNAVWDILGRTLKRHHYSDEYIQSIQQTLEKMLRKKTLCLPCSYTSIQPNGDTLLLSGTVILPYTRELKGIVLACHYTIGSNHEAPSLCCPFESIFVTKGYAVVMADYVGFGISANLTHPYLYWQSAANATVDLLQAVPNLLAHYGYTYPNQIISYGYSEGAPVALGVAQVIEQTLPDWTLTALYAGAGPYNVAMTYDYCVQHDSVGIPCAIPMLIMGTSAGYHLNLQKEDFFQDPLLTHYEEWVESKRYTVNEIANILQSHRLSEVMTDTGRDKTQSETARFYNALQQSDILGYVPHCQTYLFHSTEDDMVPFVNSEQLQNSITTNNSTITFDFAPYGTHMAACIRFLKQVYQTID
;
A
#
# COMPACT_ATOMS: atom_id res chain seq x y z
N MET A 1 -24.17 -16.76 20.77
CA MET A 1 -23.89 -16.65 19.32
C MET A 1 -22.50 -17.21 19.12
N MET A 2 -22.34 -18.43 18.56
CA MET A 2 -21.01 -19.04 18.38
C MET A 2 -20.32 -18.29 17.24
N ILE A 3 -19.26 -17.59 17.56
CA ILE A 3 -18.41 -16.90 16.57
C ILE A 3 -17.70 -17.99 15.74
N ASN A 4 -17.80 -17.90 14.43
CA ASN A 4 -17.18 -18.88 13.53
C ASN A 4 -15.66 -18.96 13.77
N PRO A 5 -15.08 -20.15 14.04
CA PRO A 5 -13.64 -20.32 14.28
C PRO A 5 -12.75 -19.69 13.19
N LYS A 6 -13.20 -19.73 11.93
CA LYS A 6 -12.48 -19.10 10.80
C LYS A 6 -12.39 -17.57 10.94
N SER A 7 -13.42 -16.93 11.49
CA SER A 7 -13.42 -15.47 11.70
C SER A 7 -12.47 -15.05 12.81
N ILE A 8 -12.32 -15.90 13.84
CA ILE A 8 -11.39 -15.64 14.95
C ILE A 8 -9.94 -15.87 14.48
N ILE A 9 -9.70 -16.94 13.74
CA ILE A 9 -8.40 -17.26 13.15
C ILE A 9 -7.92 -16.10 12.28
N LEU A 10 -8.80 -15.54 11.48
CA LEU A 10 -8.49 -14.39 10.63
C LEU A 10 -8.24 -13.12 11.43
N GLY A 11 -9.06 -12.85 12.47
CA GLY A 11 -8.80 -11.73 13.38
C GLY A 11 -7.43 -11.83 14.08
N CYS A 12 -7.02 -13.05 14.43
CA CYS A 12 -5.72 -13.31 15.05
C CYS A 12 -4.57 -13.21 14.06
N LEU A 13 -4.74 -13.64 12.80
CA LEU A 13 -3.75 -13.41 11.72
C LEU A 13 -3.49 -11.91 11.52
N LEU A 14 -4.54 -11.12 11.55
CA LEU A 14 -4.48 -9.69 11.32
C LEU A 14 -3.88 -8.93 12.51
N CYS A 15 -4.23 -9.29 13.74
CA CYS A 15 -3.55 -8.79 14.95
C CYS A 15 -2.05 -9.15 14.94
N LEU A 16 -1.70 -10.35 14.45
CA LEU A 16 -0.32 -10.78 14.31
C LEU A 16 0.44 -9.98 13.26
N CYS A 17 -0.17 -9.67 12.13
CA CYS A 17 0.48 -8.87 11.09
C CYS A 17 0.91 -7.51 11.62
N ILE A 18 0.17 -6.91 12.54
CA ILE A 18 0.51 -5.59 13.12
C ILE A 18 1.57 -5.66 14.18
N GLU A 19 1.48 -6.61 15.10
CA GLU A 19 2.52 -6.75 16.11
C GLU A 19 3.82 -7.27 15.48
N VAL A 20 3.76 -7.99 14.36
CA VAL A 20 4.92 -8.38 13.54
C VAL A 20 5.43 -7.22 12.69
N LEU A 21 4.58 -6.37 12.15
CA LEU A 21 5.00 -5.10 11.55
C LEU A 21 5.68 -4.21 12.60
N ALA A 22 5.12 -4.08 13.79
CA ALA A 22 5.74 -3.37 14.90
C ALA A 22 7.04 -4.04 15.40
N ALA A 23 7.14 -5.38 15.38
CA ALA A 23 8.32 -6.13 15.80
C ALA A 23 9.35 -6.34 14.68
N ALA A 24 8.94 -6.39 13.42
CA ALA A 24 9.86 -6.37 12.27
C ALA A 24 10.58 -5.02 12.15
N HIS A 25 10.00 -3.95 12.67
CA HIS A 25 10.65 -2.65 12.83
C HIS A 25 11.79 -2.65 13.87
N SER A 26 11.95 -3.70 14.66
CA SER A 26 13.09 -3.89 15.59
C SER A 26 14.15 -4.85 15.07
N CYS A 27 14.03 -5.37 13.86
CA CYS A 27 15.00 -6.29 13.30
C CYS A 27 16.15 -5.50 12.70
N THR A 28 17.12 -5.23 13.58
CA THR A 28 18.57 -5.06 13.38
C THR A 28 19.04 -4.68 11.97
N THR A 29 19.69 -3.52 11.89
CA THR A 29 20.87 -3.22 11.08
C THR A 29 21.56 -4.47 10.52
N ALA A 30 21.05 -5.00 9.45
CA ALA A 30 21.81 -5.85 8.56
C ALA A 30 22.45 -4.92 7.51
N THR A 31 23.67 -4.46 7.83
CA THR A 31 24.63 -4.10 6.80
C THR A 31 24.84 -5.36 5.99
N ASP A 32 24.14 -5.48 4.85
CA ASP A 32 24.66 -6.36 3.81
C ASP A 32 24.05 -6.00 2.46
N THR A 33 24.95 -5.77 1.54
CA THR A 33 24.88 -5.97 0.09
C THR A 33 23.48 -6.37 -0.37
N LEU A 34 22.77 -5.43 -0.98
CA LEU A 34 21.60 -5.66 -1.83
C LEU A 34 21.90 -6.88 -2.69
N ALA A 35 21.41 -8.04 -2.30
CA ALA A 35 21.34 -9.17 -3.21
C ALA A 35 20.55 -8.66 -4.42
N THR A 36 21.17 -8.67 -5.58
CA THR A 36 20.53 -8.25 -6.83
C THR A 36 19.27 -9.09 -6.98
N THR A 37 18.10 -8.46 -6.81
CA THR A 37 16.83 -9.13 -7.05
C THR A 37 16.72 -9.34 -8.55
N ASP A 38 16.65 -10.60 -8.97
CA ASP A 38 16.45 -10.93 -10.38
C ASP A 38 15.00 -10.63 -10.76
N TYR A 39 14.78 -9.48 -11.38
CA TYR A 39 13.47 -9.09 -11.90
C TYR A 39 13.15 -9.81 -13.20
N ILE A 40 11.92 -10.30 -13.32
CA ILE A 40 11.36 -10.79 -14.59
C ILE A 40 10.96 -9.56 -15.41
N CYS A 41 11.62 -9.33 -16.54
CA CYS A 41 11.28 -8.24 -17.45
C CYS A 41 10.00 -8.58 -18.22
N LEU A 42 8.94 -7.76 -18.05
CA LEU A 42 7.64 -7.95 -18.68
C LEU A 42 7.46 -7.13 -19.97
N SER A 43 8.31 -6.14 -20.22
CA SER A 43 8.14 -5.22 -21.36
C SER A 43 9.45 -4.97 -22.11
N PRO A 44 9.74 -5.62 -23.24
CA PRO A 44 9.01 -6.75 -23.83
C PRO A 44 9.26 -8.06 -23.06
N LEU A 45 8.23 -8.90 -22.95
CA LEU A 45 8.39 -10.19 -22.29
C LEU A 45 9.23 -11.13 -23.16
N ASP A 46 10.43 -11.46 -22.71
CA ASP A 46 11.23 -12.55 -23.27
C ASP A 46 10.88 -13.87 -22.60
N THR A 47 9.98 -14.62 -23.22
CA THR A 47 9.55 -15.93 -22.71
C THR A 47 10.66 -16.97 -22.65
N ALA A 48 11.74 -16.81 -23.43
CA ALA A 48 12.89 -17.70 -23.40
C ALA A 48 13.78 -17.46 -22.16
N ALA A 49 13.79 -16.23 -21.64
CA ALA A 49 14.52 -15.85 -20.45
C ALA A 49 13.78 -16.18 -19.15
N LEU A 50 12.47 -16.54 -19.22
CA LEU A 50 11.69 -16.84 -18.01
C LEU A 50 12.19 -18.11 -17.34
N PRO A 51 12.43 -18.05 -16.01
CA PRO A 51 12.84 -19.23 -15.27
C PRO A 51 11.76 -20.30 -15.33
N THR A 52 12.15 -21.54 -15.61
CA THR A 52 11.21 -22.68 -15.53
C THR A 52 10.66 -22.77 -14.09
N LEU A 53 9.41 -23.22 -13.93
CA LEU A 53 8.76 -23.44 -12.62
C LEU A 53 9.61 -24.28 -11.64
N HIS A 54 10.50 -25.13 -12.14
CA HIS A 54 11.43 -25.92 -11.33
C HIS A 54 12.56 -25.04 -10.73
N LYS A 55 13.03 -24.01 -11.46
CA LYS A 55 14.04 -23.07 -10.96
C LYS A 55 13.44 -22.02 -10.01
N THR A 56 12.17 -21.65 -10.20
CA THR A 56 11.45 -20.72 -9.31
C THR A 56 11.10 -21.31 -7.94
N LYS A 57 11.39 -22.59 -7.66
CA LYS A 57 11.22 -23.15 -6.31
C LYS A 57 12.05 -22.40 -5.25
N SER A 58 13.13 -21.74 -5.61
CA SER A 58 13.91 -20.86 -4.72
C SER A 58 13.21 -19.53 -4.44
N ASN A 59 12.32 -19.05 -5.34
CA ASN A 59 11.51 -17.84 -5.20
C ASN A 59 10.16 -18.10 -4.55
N MET A 60 9.87 -19.36 -4.19
CA MET A 60 8.71 -19.68 -3.38
C MET A 60 8.99 -19.20 -1.95
N ARG A 61 8.68 -17.95 -1.69
CA ARG A 61 8.61 -17.43 -0.32
C ARG A 61 7.33 -17.97 0.29
N PRO A 62 7.39 -18.88 1.27
CA PRO A 62 6.18 -19.24 1.99
C PRO A 62 5.66 -17.98 2.67
N LEU A 63 4.34 -17.79 2.71
CA LEU A 63 3.69 -16.91 3.69
C LEU A 63 4.24 -17.15 5.11
N ARG A 64 4.79 -18.31 5.35
CA ARG A 64 5.57 -18.70 6.53
C ARG A 64 6.73 -17.74 6.85
N ASN A 65 7.33 -17.05 5.87
CA ASN A 65 8.43 -16.10 6.18
C ASN A 65 7.92 -14.84 6.88
N LEU A 66 6.63 -14.47 6.70
CA LEU A 66 5.97 -13.46 7.51
C LEU A 66 5.82 -13.89 8.98
N LEU A 67 5.92 -15.19 9.27
CA LEU A 67 5.74 -15.78 10.58
C LEU A 67 7.01 -16.48 11.10
N GLN A 68 8.19 -16.23 10.52
CA GLN A 68 9.44 -16.75 11.03
C GLN A 68 9.87 -16.00 12.27
N GLY A 69 9.50 -16.57 13.40
CA GLY A 69 10.03 -16.27 14.72
C GLY A 69 9.07 -16.78 15.79
N ASN A 70 9.60 -17.41 16.82
CA ASN A 70 8.83 -17.77 18.02
C ASN A 70 8.12 -16.56 18.60
N ALA A 71 8.65 -15.34 18.40
CA ALA A 71 8.06 -14.08 18.85
C ALA A 71 6.62 -13.88 18.36
N VAL A 72 6.32 -14.22 17.10
CA VAL A 72 4.97 -14.08 16.51
C VAL A 72 3.96 -15.01 17.19
N TRP A 73 4.36 -16.28 17.41
CA TRP A 73 3.51 -17.24 18.07
C TRP A 73 3.31 -16.91 19.56
N ASP A 74 4.35 -16.36 20.21
CA ASP A 74 4.27 -15.88 21.59
C ASP A 74 3.35 -14.67 21.76
N ILE A 75 3.39 -13.75 20.81
CA ILE A 75 2.51 -12.58 20.77
C ILE A 75 1.06 -13.01 20.56
N LEU A 76 0.81 -13.88 19.57
CA LEU A 76 -0.51 -14.44 19.32
C LEU A 76 -1.06 -15.17 20.56
N GLY A 77 -0.24 -16.03 21.16
CA GLY A 77 -0.62 -16.77 22.36
C GLY A 77 -0.96 -15.83 23.50
N ARG A 78 -0.14 -14.79 23.75
CA ARG A 78 -0.40 -13.79 24.81
C ARG A 78 -1.67 -12.98 24.54
N THR A 79 -1.90 -12.55 23.30
CA THR A 79 -3.09 -11.79 22.93
C THR A 79 -4.36 -12.63 23.12
N LEU A 80 -4.35 -13.87 22.66
CA LEU A 80 -5.50 -14.77 22.80
C LEU A 80 -5.76 -15.13 24.28
N LYS A 81 -4.70 -15.32 25.08
CA LYS A 81 -4.83 -15.53 26.53
C LYS A 81 -5.44 -14.32 27.26
N ARG A 82 -5.08 -13.09 26.87
CA ARG A 82 -5.72 -11.88 27.40
C ARG A 82 -7.22 -11.84 27.15
N HIS A 83 -7.68 -12.45 26.05
CA HIS A 83 -9.09 -12.59 25.71
C HIS A 83 -9.74 -13.88 26.24
N HIS A 84 -9.10 -14.57 27.24
CA HIS A 84 -9.61 -15.74 27.94
C HIS A 84 -9.89 -16.98 27.06
N TYR A 85 -9.17 -17.14 25.94
CA TYR A 85 -9.24 -18.37 25.15
C TYR A 85 -8.39 -19.49 25.79
N SER A 86 -8.89 -20.75 25.70
CA SER A 86 -8.17 -21.92 26.24
C SER A 86 -6.90 -22.23 25.44
N ASP A 87 -5.91 -22.84 26.08
CA ASP A 87 -4.66 -23.23 25.42
C ASP A 87 -4.89 -24.21 24.26
N GLU A 88 -5.87 -25.13 24.37
CA GLU A 88 -6.24 -26.05 23.26
C GLU A 88 -6.81 -25.28 22.06
N TYR A 89 -7.62 -24.25 22.32
CA TYR A 89 -8.15 -23.41 21.26
C TYR A 89 -7.07 -22.58 20.58
N ILE A 90 -6.14 -22.01 21.35
CA ILE A 90 -4.96 -21.29 20.85
C ILE A 90 -4.12 -22.20 19.95
N GLN A 91 -3.84 -23.42 20.38
CA GLN A 91 -3.12 -24.42 19.58
C GLN A 91 -3.85 -24.75 18.28
N SER A 92 -5.17 -24.90 18.32
CA SER A 92 -5.95 -25.19 17.13
C SER A 92 -5.90 -24.05 16.11
N ILE A 93 -5.90 -22.81 16.57
CA ILE A 93 -5.70 -21.62 15.76
C ILE A 93 -4.30 -21.64 15.15
N GLN A 94 -3.26 -21.85 15.94
CA GLN A 94 -1.88 -21.92 15.46
C GLN A 94 -1.71 -22.99 14.39
N GLN A 95 -2.21 -24.20 14.59
CA GLN A 95 -2.16 -25.29 13.60
C GLN A 95 -2.89 -24.94 12.31
N THR A 96 -4.03 -24.28 12.41
CA THR A 96 -4.82 -23.86 11.23
C THR A 96 -4.09 -22.78 10.44
N LEU A 97 -3.50 -21.82 11.15
CA LEU A 97 -2.65 -20.79 10.54
C LEU A 97 -1.43 -21.39 9.86
N GLU A 98 -0.71 -22.29 10.53
CA GLU A 98 0.41 -23.00 9.92
C GLU A 98 0.02 -23.75 8.66
N LYS A 99 -1.16 -24.41 8.66
CA LYS A 99 -1.67 -25.12 7.49
C LYS A 99 -1.99 -24.17 6.33
N MET A 100 -2.58 -23.02 6.61
CA MET A 100 -2.86 -21.98 5.61
C MET A 100 -1.57 -21.41 5.04
N LEU A 101 -0.60 -21.12 5.89
CA LEU A 101 0.69 -20.52 5.53
C LEU A 101 1.67 -21.48 4.87
N ARG A 102 1.43 -22.80 4.99
CA ARG A 102 2.15 -23.84 4.21
C ARG A 102 1.71 -23.89 2.75
N LYS A 103 0.59 -23.22 2.39
CA LYS A 103 0.21 -23.13 0.97
C LYS A 103 1.31 -22.37 0.24
N LYS A 104 1.94 -23.07 -0.69
CA LYS A 104 3.01 -22.52 -1.50
C LYS A 104 2.43 -21.44 -2.41
N THR A 105 2.98 -20.24 -2.33
CA THR A 105 2.70 -19.13 -3.22
C THR A 105 3.94 -18.84 -4.05
N LEU A 106 3.74 -18.43 -5.28
CA LEU A 106 4.81 -18.03 -6.16
C LEU A 106 4.87 -16.52 -6.18
N CYS A 107 5.94 -15.94 -5.63
CA CYS A 107 6.20 -14.49 -5.69
C CYS A 107 7.19 -14.22 -6.82
N LEU A 108 6.78 -13.40 -7.76
CA LEU A 108 7.53 -13.06 -8.97
C LEU A 108 7.80 -11.55 -8.97
N PRO A 109 8.99 -11.10 -8.54
CA PRO A 109 9.42 -9.73 -8.78
C PRO A 109 9.51 -9.47 -10.28
N CYS A 110 8.88 -8.39 -10.73
CA CYS A 110 8.79 -8.05 -12.16
C CYS A 110 9.27 -6.63 -12.39
N SER A 111 9.86 -6.38 -13.56
CA SER A 111 10.11 -5.05 -14.09
C SER A 111 9.30 -4.83 -15.36
N TYR A 112 8.84 -3.61 -15.56
CA TYR A 112 7.98 -3.24 -16.67
C TYR A 112 8.13 -1.76 -17.02
N THR A 113 7.74 -1.38 -18.21
CA THR A 113 7.71 0.01 -18.64
C THR A 113 6.39 0.65 -18.23
N SER A 114 6.46 1.86 -17.69
CA SER A 114 5.29 2.65 -17.29
C SER A 114 5.36 4.05 -17.87
N ILE A 115 4.22 4.57 -18.32
CA ILE A 115 4.08 5.94 -18.83
C ILE A 115 3.44 6.78 -17.74
N GLN A 116 4.20 7.75 -17.25
CA GLN A 116 3.75 8.63 -16.18
C GLN A 116 2.79 9.72 -16.68
N PRO A 117 1.99 10.36 -15.82
CA PRO A 117 1.05 11.39 -16.23
C PRO A 117 1.68 12.60 -16.96
N ASN A 118 2.94 12.89 -16.66
CA ASN A 118 3.73 13.93 -17.33
C ASN A 118 4.30 13.51 -18.68
N GLY A 119 4.06 12.26 -19.13
CA GLY A 119 4.55 11.70 -20.39
C GLY A 119 5.91 11.00 -20.28
N ASP A 120 6.58 11.01 -19.12
CA ASP A 120 7.83 10.29 -18.92
C ASP A 120 7.62 8.78 -19.01
N THR A 121 8.55 8.11 -19.68
CA THR A 121 8.59 6.65 -19.75
C THR A 121 9.65 6.13 -18.78
N LEU A 122 9.20 5.38 -17.76
CA LEU A 122 10.06 4.85 -16.72
C LEU A 122 10.09 3.33 -16.72
N LEU A 123 11.24 2.76 -16.35
CA LEU A 123 11.35 1.35 -15.98
C LEU A 123 11.00 1.24 -14.48
N LEU A 124 9.90 0.57 -14.19
CA LEU A 124 9.41 0.35 -12.82
C LEU A 124 9.44 -1.12 -12.46
N SER A 125 9.21 -1.40 -11.19
CA SER A 125 9.08 -2.76 -10.67
C SER A 125 7.83 -2.95 -9.84
N GLY A 126 7.55 -4.22 -9.56
CA GLY A 126 6.45 -4.67 -8.74
C GLY A 126 6.52 -6.18 -8.54
N THR A 127 5.47 -6.75 -8.03
CA THR A 127 5.39 -8.20 -7.81
C THR A 127 4.07 -8.78 -8.31
N VAL A 128 4.15 -9.99 -8.83
CA VAL A 128 3.00 -10.84 -9.15
C VAL A 128 3.03 -12.04 -8.21
N ILE A 129 2.01 -12.19 -7.38
CA ILE A 129 1.92 -13.24 -6.38
C ILE A 129 0.80 -14.19 -6.80
N LEU A 130 1.14 -15.46 -6.96
CA LEU A 130 0.27 -16.46 -7.56
C LEU A 130 -0.01 -17.61 -6.58
N PRO A 131 -1.28 -18.10 -6.49
CA PRO A 131 -1.58 -19.32 -5.77
C PRO A 131 -1.00 -20.52 -6.49
N TYR A 132 -0.94 -21.65 -5.79
CA TYR A 132 -0.49 -22.91 -6.41
C TYR A 132 -1.49 -23.48 -7.42
N THR A 133 -2.76 -23.13 -7.27
CA THR A 133 -3.83 -23.50 -8.22
C THR A 133 -3.69 -22.69 -9.51
N ARG A 134 -3.88 -23.35 -10.66
CA ARG A 134 -3.70 -22.72 -11.98
C ARG A 134 -4.93 -21.99 -12.49
N GLU A 135 -6.07 -22.29 -11.95
CA GLU A 135 -7.33 -21.61 -12.24
C GLU A 135 -7.54 -20.52 -11.20
N LEU A 136 -7.49 -19.28 -11.64
CA LEU A 136 -7.66 -18.10 -10.79
C LEU A 136 -9.11 -17.64 -10.84
N LYS A 137 -9.57 -17.03 -9.75
CA LYS A 137 -10.87 -16.33 -9.71
C LYS A 137 -10.81 -14.94 -10.33
N GLY A 138 -9.63 -14.36 -10.46
CA GLY A 138 -9.38 -13.03 -10.96
C GLY A 138 -8.05 -12.48 -10.46
N ILE A 139 -7.89 -11.17 -10.56
CA ILE A 139 -6.69 -10.45 -10.12
C ILE A 139 -7.09 -9.41 -9.07
N VAL A 140 -6.40 -9.38 -7.95
CA VAL A 140 -6.44 -8.28 -6.98
C VAL A 140 -5.28 -7.35 -7.30
N LEU A 141 -5.59 -6.11 -7.71
CA LEU A 141 -4.63 -5.02 -7.78
C LEU A 141 -4.57 -4.38 -6.39
N ALA A 142 -3.52 -4.69 -5.65
CA ALA A 142 -3.34 -4.19 -4.31
C ALA A 142 -2.39 -2.99 -4.32
N CYS A 143 -2.93 -1.84 -3.94
CA CYS A 143 -2.23 -0.57 -3.85
C CYS A 143 -1.69 -0.42 -2.43
N HIS A 144 -0.34 -0.37 -2.29
CA HIS A 144 0.28 -0.37 -0.97
C HIS A 144 0.11 0.96 -0.23
N TYR A 145 0.19 0.90 1.08
CA TYR A 145 0.22 2.04 1.99
C TYR A 145 1.59 2.73 1.98
N THR A 146 1.71 3.83 2.74
CA THR A 146 2.96 4.61 2.83
C THR A 146 4.13 3.77 3.35
N ILE A 147 5.18 3.72 2.56
CA ILE A 147 6.46 3.11 2.90
C ILE A 147 7.57 4.17 2.84
N GLY A 148 8.62 3.99 3.63
CA GLY A 148 9.79 4.88 3.64
C GLY A 148 11.04 4.19 3.12
N SER A 149 11.16 2.89 3.41
CA SER A 149 12.33 2.11 3.04
C SER A 149 12.12 1.33 1.75
N ASN A 150 13.15 1.27 0.91
CA ASN A 150 13.10 0.43 -0.30
C ASN A 150 12.92 -1.06 0.02
N HIS A 151 13.30 -1.51 1.23
CA HIS A 151 13.08 -2.90 1.66
C HIS A 151 11.60 -3.25 1.89
N GLU A 152 10.73 -2.24 2.03
CA GLU A 152 9.29 -2.41 2.18
C GLU A 152 8.58 -2.53 0.82
N ALA A 153 9.28 -2.27 -0.31
CA ALA A 153 8.71 -2.35 -1.64
C ALA A 153 8.15 -3.75 -1.93
N PRO A 154 6.94 -3.87 -2.52
CA PRO A 154 6.28 -5.15 -2.81
C PRO A 154 7.15 -6.18 -3.54
N SER A 155 8.03 -5.74 -4.44
CA SER A 155 8.95 -6.63 -5.15
C SER A 155 10.09 -7.18 -4.29
N LEU A 156 10.40 -6.52 -3.17
CA LEU A 156 11.52 -6.86 -2.29
C LEU A 156 11.09 -7.53 -0.99
N CYS A 157 9.83 -7.38 -0.61
CA CYS A 157 9.25 -8.04 0.55
C CYS A 157 8.07 -8.94 0.14
N CYS A 158 7.47 -9.63 1.12
CA CYS A 158 6.21 -10.33 0.92
C CYS A 158 5.11 -9.53 1.62
N PRO A 159 4.35 -8.69 0.89
CA PRO A 159 3.33 -7.84 1.49
C PRO A 159 2.18 -8.68 2.07
N PHE A 160 1.49 -8.14 3.08
CA PHE A 160 0.42 -8.87 3.77
C PHE A 160 -0.82 -9.08 2.86
N GLU A 161 -1.00 -8.26 1.82
CA GLU A 161 -2.01 -8.41 0.80
C GLU A 161 -1.88 -9.73 0.02
N SER A 162 -0.69 -10.36 0.06
CA SER A 162 -0.48 -11.70 -0.47
C SER A 162 -1.45 -12.75 0.09
N ILE A 163 -2.14 -12.45 1.21
CA ILE A 163 -3.17 -13.32 1.78
C ILE A 163 -4.32 -13.59 0.79
N PHE A 164 -4.61 -12.69 -0.14
CA PHE A 164 -5.68 -12.87 -1.13
C PHE A 164 -5.43 -14.04 -2.09
N VAL A 165 -4.19 -14.50 -2.24
CA VAL A 165 -3.91 -15.74 -3.02
C VAL A 165 -4.55 -16.98 -2.39
N THR A 166 -4.82 -16.96 -1.08
CA THR A 166 -5.49 -18.06 -0.38
C THR A 166 -6.96 -18.21 -0.78
N LYS A 167 -7.52 -17.14 -1.36
CA LYS A 167 -8.87 -17.08 -1.93
C LYS A 167 -8.93 -17.51 -3.40
N GLY A 168 -7.78 -17.73 -4.05
CA GLY A 168 -7.68 -18.13 -5.45
C GLY A 168 -7.45 -16.99 -6.43
N TYR A 169 -7.11 -15.79 -5.95
CA TYR A 169 -6.75 -14.65 -6.79
C TYR A 169 -5.24 -14.59 -7.04
N ALA A 170 -4.84 -14.04 -8.19
CA ALA A 170 -3.52 -13.46 -8.31
C ALA A 170 -3.50 -12.12 -7.58
N VAL A 171 -2.38 -11.77 -6.96
CA VAL A 171 -2.18 -10.43 -6.37
C VAL A 171 -1.09 -9.74 -7.16
N VAL A 172 -1.37 -8.55 -7.66
CA VAL A 172 -0.46 -7.72 -8.45
C VAL A 172 -0.26 -6.41 -7.71
N MET A 173 1.00 -6.07 -7.42
CA MET A 173 1.38 -4.88 -6.68
C MET A 173 2.55 -4.18 -7.35
N ALA A 174 2.37 -2.92 -7.72
CA ALA A 174 3.45 -2.05 -8.16
C ALA A 174 4.25 -1.53 -6.96
N ASP A 175 5.56 -1.30 -7.15
CA ASP A 175 6.40 -0.65 -6.13
C ASP A 175 6.20 0.87 -6.09
N TYR A 176 5.57 1.44 -7.11
CA TYR A 176 5.47 2.87 -7.46
C TYR A 176 6.82 3.49 -7.86
N VAL A 177 6.78 4.70 -8.40
CA VAL A 177 8.00 5.49 -8.68
C VAL A 177 8.71 5.82 -7.37
N GLY A 178 10.02 5.69 -7.34
CA GLY A 178 10.84 5.96 -6.16
C GLY A 178 11.10 4.75 -5.28
N PHE A 179 10.59 3.57 -5.65
CA PHE A 179 10.86 2.32 -4.95
C PHE A 179 11.23 1.19 -5.93
N GLY A 180 11.69 0.06 -5.38
CA GLY A 180 12.15 -1.07 -6.18
C GLY A 180 13.33 -0.69 -7.08
N ILE A 181 13.20 -0.96 -8.39
CA ILE A 181 14.24 -0.66 -9.37
C ILE A 181 14.42 0.86 -9.60
N SER A 182 13.40 1.67 -9.30
CA SER A 182 13.41 3.12 -9.43
C SER A 182 13.73 3.87 -8.13
N ALA A 183 14.33 3.20 -7.14
CA ALA A 183 14.61 3.77 -5.81
C ALA A 183 15.52 5.02 -5.81
N ASN A 184 16.23 5.26 -6.93
CA ASN A 184 17.03 6.47 -7.13
C ASN A 184 16.21 7.71 -7.51
N LEU A 185 14.91 7.57 -7.73
CA LEU A 185 14.00 8.66 -8.02
C LEU A 185 13.26 9.08 -6.73
N THR A 186 12.87 10.34 -6.65
CA THR A 186 11.96 10.81 -5.59
C THR A 186 10.59 10.20 -5.79
N HIS A 187 10.02 9.63 -4.72
CA HIS A 187 8.66 9.11 -4.75
C HIS A 187 7.64 10.25 -4.83
N PRO A 188 6.77 10.31 -5.87
CA PRO A 188 5.71 11.32 -5.99
C PRO A 188 4.56 11.00 -5.04
N TYR A 189 4.85 11.12 -3.73
CA TYR A 189 3.97 10.74 -2.63
C TYR A 189 2.61 11.44 -2.72
N LEU A 190 1.53 10.69 -2.62
CA LEU A 190 0.13 11.10 -2.77
C LEU A 190 -0.23 11.71 -4.15
N TYR A 191 0.63 11.60 -5.15
CA TYR A 191 0.27 11.85 -6.54
C TYR A 191 -0.34 10.56 -7.12
N TRP A 192 -1.62 10.31 -6.78
CA TRP A 192 -2.29 9.05 -7.09
C TRP A 192 -2.26 8.68 -8.57
N GLN A 193 -2.26 9.66 -9.48
CA GLN A 193 -2.22 9.41 -10.92
C GLN A 193 -0.96 8.65 -11.34
N SER A 194 0.20 9.02 -10.77
CA SER A 194 1.46 8.31 -11.01
C SER A 194 1.40 6.86 -10.54
N ALA A 195 0.94 6.64 -9.31
CA ALA A 195 0.85 5.31 -8.71
C ALA A 195 -0.22 4.44 -9.39
N ALA A 196 -1.35 5.03 -9.82
CA ALA A 196 -2.39 4.34 -10.57
C ALA A 196 -1.89 3.92 -11.96
N ASN A 197 -1.19 4.80 -12.70
CA ASN A 197 -0.57 4.43 -13.96
C ASN A 197 0.43 3.29 -13.79
N ALA A 198 1.33 3.39 -12.80
CA ALA A 198 2.27 2.32 -12.50
C ALA A 198 1.57 0.97 -12.24
N THR A 199 0.45 0.99 -11.50
CA THR A 199 -0.32 -0.23 -11.19
C THR A 199 -1.03 -0.79 -12.42
N VAL A 200 -1.63 0.06 -13.24
CA VAL A 200 -2.36 -0.36 -14.45
C VAL A 200 -1.39 -0.85 -15.54
N ASP A 201 -0.24 -0.20 -15.70
CA ASP A 201 0.79 -0.64 -16.66
C ASP A 201 1.36 -2.02 -16.28
N LEU A 202 1.55 -2.28 -14.98
CA LEU A 202 1.90 -3.62 -14.51
C LEU A 202 0.79 -4.63 -14.83
N LEU A 203 -0.50 -4.29 -14.56
CA LEU A 203 -1.62 -5.17 -14.92
C LEU A 203 -1.57 -5.56 -16.40
N GLN A 204 -1.36 -4.59 -17.30
CA GLN A 204 -1.32 -4.84 -18.74
C GLN A 204 -0.15 -5.73 -19.17
N ALA A 205 0.93 -5.77 -18.40
CA ALA A 205 2.09 -6.61 -18.65
C ALA A 205 1.93 -8.06 -18.12
N VAL A 206 1.01 -8.30 -17.19
CA VAL A 206 0.83 -9.59 -16.48
C VAL A 206 0.23 -10.72 -17.33
N PRO A 207 -0.70 -10.51 -18.29
CA PRO A 207 -1.36 -11.60 -19.04
C PRO A 207 -0.40 -12.61 -19.67
N ASN A 208 0.67 -12.12 -20.31
CA ASN A 208 1.67 -12.97 -20.93
C ASN A 208 2.44 -13.82 -19.92
N LEU A 209 2.73 -13.26 -18.74
CA LEU A 209 3.36 -13.98 -17.64
C LEU A 209 2.46 -15.11 -17.13
N LEU A 210 1.17 -14.84 -16.92
CA LEU A 210 0.19 -15.82 -16.48
C LEU A 210 0.05 -16.95 -17.49
N ALA A 211 -0.08 -16.62 -18.78
CA ALA A 211 -0.16 -17.60 -19.87
C ALA A 211 1.09 -18.49 -19.94
N HIS A 212 2.30 -17.90 -19.80
CA HIS A 212 3.55 -18.65 -19.79
C HIS A 212 3.61 -19.70 -18.68
N TYR A 213 3.12 -19.35 -17.47
CA TYR A 213 3.06 -20.30 -16.35
C TYR A 213 1.80 -21.18 -16.36
N GLY A 214 0.97 -21.13 -17.40
CA GLY A 214 -0.22 -21.97 -17.57
C GLY A 214 -1.34 -21.63 -16.60
N TYR A 215 -1.50 -20.36 -16.20
CA TYR A 215 -2.65 -19.90 -15.44
C TYR A 215 -3.80 -19.53 -16.37
N THR A 216 -5.00 -19.87 -15.93
CA THR A 216 -6.27 -19.42 -16.54
C THR A 216 -7.00 -18.51 -15.56
N TYR A 217 -7.63 -17.47 -16.07
CA TYR A 217 -8.34 -16.48 -15.23
C TYR A 217 -9.45 -15.79 -16.03
N PRO A 218 -10.55 -15.39 -15.38
CA PRO A 218 -11.48 -14.42 -15.96
C PRO A 218 -10.84 -13.03 -15.90
N ASN A 219 -11.19 -12.16 -16.87
CA ASN A 219 -10.73 -10.75 -16.89
C ASN A 219 -11.42 -9.90 -15.81
N GLN A 220 -11.41 -10.41 -14.57
CA GLN A 220 -12.05 -9.79 -13.41
C GLN A 220 -10.98 -9.19 -12.49
N ILE A 221 -11.19 -7.92 -12.14
CA ILE A 221 -10.30 -7.12 -11.31
C ILE A 221 -11.01 -6.73 -10.03
N ILE A 222 -10.28 -6.82 -8.93
CA ILE A 222 -10.59 -6.18 -7.67
C ILE A 222 -9.51 -5.15 -7.41
N SER A 223 -9.89 -3.88 -7.18
CA SER A 223 -8.97 -2.84 -6.75
C SER A 223 -9.03 -2.71 -5.22
N TYR A 224 -7.88 -2.71 -4.57
CA TYR A 224 -7.76 -2.66 -3.11
C TYR A 224 -6.68 -1.65 -2.71
N GLY A 225 -6.96 -0.86 -1.67
CA GLY A 225 -5.97 0.04 -1.08
C GLY A 225 -6.36 0.57 0.29
N TYR A 226 -5.37 0.83 1.14
CA TYR A 226 -5.53 1.45 2.44
C TYR A 226 -4.57 2.62 2.59
N SER A 227 -4.96 3.66 3.34
CA SER A 227 -4.12 4.84 3.56
C SER A 227 -3.72 5.48 2.22
N GLU A 228 -2.43 5.70 1.93
CA GLU A 228 -1.95 6.15 0.61
C GLU A 228 -2.49 5.29 -0.54
N GLY A 229 -2.61 3.98 -0.35
CA GLY A 229 -3.13 3.08 -1.38
C GLY A 229 -4.62 3.29 -1.71
N ALA A 230 -5.40 3.94 -0.84
CA ALA A 230 -6.83 4.11 -1.06
C ALA A 230 -7.18 5.07 -2.21
N PRO A 231 -6.61 6.30 -2.30
CA PRO A 231 -6.79 7.14 -3.49
C PRO A 231 -6.20 6.51 -4.75
N VAL A 232 -5.10 5.75 -4.62
CA VAL A 232 -4.54 5.00 -5.76
C VAL A 232 -5.53 3.93 -6.24
N ALA A 233 -6.16 3.17 -5.33
CA ALA A 233 -7.16 2.17 -5.70
C ALA A 233 -8.40 2.79 -6.40
N LEU A 234 -8.83 3.98 -5.97
CA LEU A 234 -9.86 4.75 -6.69
C LEU A 234 -9.37 5.14 -8.09
N GLY A 235 -8.14 5.64 -8.20
CA GLY A 235 -7.55 6.04 -9.48
C GLY A 235 -7.38 4.84 -10.44
N VAL A 236 -6.93 3.70 -9.94
CA VAL A 236 -6.88 2.43 -10.69
C VAL A 236 -8.27 2.05 -11.20
N ALA A 237 -9.29 2.11 -10.34
CA ALA A 237 -10.65 1.83 -10.71
C ALA A 237 -11.14 2.76 -11.84
N GLN A 238 -10.88 4.06 -11.71
CA GLN A 238 -11.21 5.07 -12.71
C GLN A 238 -10.54 4.78 -14.06
N VAL A 239 -9.23 4.49 -14.05
CA VAL A 239 -8.49 4.21 -15.29
C VAL A 239 -9.03 2.94 -15.95
N ILE A 240 -9.25 1.85 -15.21
CA ILE A 240 -9.79 0.60 -15.76
C ILE A 240 -11.16 0.83 -16.41
N GLU A 241 -12.10 1.47 -15.72
CA GLU A 241 -13.44 1.71 -16.24
C GLU A 241 -13.45 2.63 -17.47
N GLN A 242 -12.52 3.58 -17.57
CA GLN A 242 -12.47 4.54 -18.67
C GLN A 242 -11.67 4.07 -19.89
N THR A 243 -10.63 3.24 -19.68
CA THR A 243 -9.64 2.99 -20.73
C THR A 243 -9.38 1.52 -21.06
N LEU A 244 -9.84 0.58 -20.23
CA LEU A 244 -9.55 -0.84 -20.38
C LEU A 244 -10.82 -1.70 -20.50
N PRO A 245 -11.55 -1.62 -21.64
CA PRO A 245 -12.85 -2.28 -21.81
C PRO A 245 -12.77 -3.82 -21.77
N ASP A 246 -11.60 -4.41 -21.98
CA ASP A 246 -11.38 -5.85 -21.91
C ASP A 246 -11.30 -6.38 -20.48
N TRP A 247 -11.20 -5.48 -19.48
CA TRP A 247 -11.17 -5.81 -18.07
C TRP A 247 -12.46 -5.41 -17.37
N THR A 248 -12.95 -6.26 -16.50
CA THR A 248 -14.14 -5.99 -15.68
C THR A 248 -13.72 -5.70 -14.26
N LEU A 249 -13.88 -4.46 -13.81
CA LEU A 249 -13.74 -4.11 -12.40
C LEU A 249 -14.96 -4.63 -11.64
N THR A 250 -14.78 -5.63 -10.80
CA THR A 250 -15.87 -6.28 -10.06
C THR A 250 -16.09 -5.68 -8.70
N ALA A 251 -15.02 -5.23 -8.04
CA ALA A 251 -15.09 -4.58 -6.73
C ALA A 251 -13.95 -3.58 -6.51
N LEU A 252 -14.25 -2.57 -5.71
CA LEU A 252 -13.31 -1.58 -5.20
C LEU A 252 -13.38 -1.53 -3.68
N TYR A 253 -12.24 -1.68 -3.03
CA TYR A 253 -12.09 -1.55 -1.59
C TYR A 253 -11.07 -0.45 -1.29
N ALA A 254 -11.51 0.67 -0.70
CA ALA A 254 -10.65 1.79 -0.37
C ALA A 254 -10.88 2.24 1.07
N GLY A 255 -9.82 2.18 1.88
CA GLY A 255 -9.90 2.46 3.33
C GLY A 255 -9.00 3.61 3.76
N ALA A 256 -9.54 4.53 4.57
CA ALA A 256 -8.82 5.58 5.31
C ALA A 256 -7.84 6.39 4.45
N GLY A 257 -8.25 6.79 3.25
CA GLY A 257 -7.41 7.49 2.29
C GLY A 257 -7.42 9.00 2.41
N PRO A 258 -6.28 9.68 2.11
CA PRO A 258 -6.22 11.12 1.92
C PRO A 258 -6.73 11.49 0.52
N TYR A 259 -8.05 11.44 0.31
CA TYR A 259 -8.70 11.67 -0.99
C TYR A 259 -8.68 13.14 -1.44
N ASN A 260 -8.65 14.05 -0.48
CA ASN A 260 -8.40 15.47 -0.70
C ASN A 260 -7.06 15.83 -0.06
N VAL A 261 -6.02 15.77 -0.87
CA VAL A 261 -4.63 15.93 -0.39
C VAL A 261 -4.36 17.35 0.06
N ALA A 262 -4.92 18.33 -0.68
CA ALA A 262 -4.80 19.75 -0.32
C ALA A 262 -5.44 20.05 1.04
N MET A 263 -6.63 19.52 1.30
CA MET A 263 -7.30 19.65 2.60
C MET A 263 -6.53 18.93 3.70
N THR A 264 -5.94 17.76 3.42
CA THR A 264 -5.12 17.03 4.38
C THR A 264 -3.91 17.85 4.80
N TYR A 265 -3.23 18.51 3.85
CA TYR A 265 -2.15 19.45 4.14
C TYR A 265 -2.62 20.60 5.01
N ASP A 266 -3.73 21.27 4.64
CA ASP A 266 -4.32 22.36 5.41
C ASP A 266 -4.66 21.94 6.85
N TYR A 267 -5.24 20.77 7.02
CA TYR A 267 -5.56 20.22 8.34
C TYR A 267 -4.30 20.04 9.19
N CYS A 268 -3.24 19.45 8.63
CA CYS A 268 -1.98 19.26 9.35
C CYS A 268 -1.32 20.58 9.73
N VAL A 269 -1.31 21.57 8.82
CA VAL A 269 -0.75 22.92 9.10
C VAL A 269 -1.55 23.64 10.18
N GLN A 270 -2.90 23.60 10.09
CA GLN A 270 -3.78 24.27 11.05
C GLN A 270 -3.65 23.70 12.46
N HIS A 271 -3.47 22.39 12.60
CA HIS A 271 -3.37 21.72 13.90
C HIS A 271 -1.92 21.59 14.39
N ASP A 272 -0.94 22.01 13.59
CA ASP A 272 0.49 21.82 13.85
C ASP A 272 0.81 20.38 14.23
N SER A 273 0.18 19.42 13.55
CA SER A 273 0.27 18.01 13.88
C SER A 273 0.18 17.12 12.65
N VAL A 274 0.94 16.05 12.64
CA VAL A 274 0.92 15.04 11.59
C VAL A 274 1.14 13.65 12.20
N GLY A 275 0.33 12.67 11.76
CA GLY A 275 0.44 11.29 12.26
C GLY A 275 1.79 10.64 11.94
N ILE A 276 2.34 10.91 10.75
CA ILE A 276 3.66 10.46 10.31
C ILE A 276 4.54 11.68 10.07
N PRO A 277 5.55 11.96 10.91
CA PRO A 277 6.35 13.20 10.84
C PRO A 277 6.98 13.52 9.49
N CYS A 278 7.39 12.50 8.72
CA CYS A 278 7.96 12.70 7.39
C CYS A 278 6.92 12.79 6.26
N ALA A 279 5.61 12.58 6.52
CA ALA A 279 4.59 12.55 5.48
C ALA A 279 4.46 13.88 4.72
N ILE A 280 4.41 15.00 5.44
CA ILE A 280 4.31 16.33 4.78
C ILE A 280 5.60 16.70 4.03
N PRO A 281 6.81 16.50 4.59
CA PRO A 281 8.05 16.59 3.82
C PRO A 281 8.08 15.73 2.55
N MET A 282 7.69 14.48 2.65
CA MET A 282 7.57 13.58 1.47
C MET A 282 6.55 14.11 0.47
N LEU A 283 5.41 14.63 0.93
CA LEU A 283 4.38 15.21 0.08
C LEU A 283 4.89 16.42 -0.70
N ILE A 284 5.62 17.34 -0.06
CA ILE A 284 6.15 18.54 -0.70
C ILE A 284 7.16 18.17 -1.80
N MET A 285 8.14 17.35 -1.47
CA MET A 285 9.17 16.96 -2.43
C MET A 285 8.63 15.98 -3.48
N GLY A 286 7.71 15.11 -3.11
CA GLY A 286 7.00 14.21 -4.03
C GLY A 286 6.13 14.98 -5.03
N THR A 287 5.40 16.01 -4.59
CA THR A 287 4.66 16.92 -5.48
C THR A 287 5.62 17.68 -6.39
N SER A 288 6.76 18.16 -5.85
CA SER A 288 7.78 18.81 -6.66
C SER A 288 8.31 17.92 -7.77
N ALA A 289 8.58 16.65 -7.48
CA ALA A 289 9.04 15.67 -8.46
C ALA A 289 7.95 15.33 -9.48
N GLY A 290 6.73 15.01 -9.03
CA GLY A 290 5.63 14.59 -9.89
C GLY A 290 5.15 15.66 -10.87
N TYR A 291 5.20 16.94 -10.47
CA TYR A 291 4.78 18.10 -11.28
C TYR A 291 5.95 18.93 -11.83
N HIS A 292 7.20 18.49 -11.68
CA HIS A 292 8.42 19.19 -12.15
C HIS A 292 8.53 20.64 -11.67
N LEU A 293 8.21 20.88 -10.39
CA LEU A 293 8.21 22.24 -9.83
C LEU A 293 9.60 22.77 -9.48
N ASN A 294 10.57 21.87 -9.26
CA ASN A 294 11.93 22.22 -8.81
C ASN A 294 11.94 23.05 -7.52
N LEU A 295 11.10 22.69 -6.55
CA LEU A 295 11.07 23.33 -5.23
C LEU A 295 12.37 23.07 -4.48
N GLN A 296 12.81 24.06 -3.70
CA GLN A 296 14.01 23.93 -2.88
C GLN A 296 13.63 23.57 -1.44
N LYS A 297 14.32 22.59 -0.86
CA LYS A 297 14.05 22.11 0.51
C LYS A 297 14.19 23.21 1.54
N GLU A 298 15.13 24.12 1.32
CA GLU A 298 15.44 25.27 2.18
C GLU A 298 14.27 26.24 2.37
N ASP A 299 13.35 26.29 1.39
CA ASP A 299 12.14 27.11 1.49
C ASP A 299 11.10 26.49 2.45
N PHE A 300 11.13 25.17 2.62
CA PHE A 300 10.11 24.43 3.34
C PHE A 300 10.57 23.85 4.67
N PHE A 301 11.82 23.39 4.77
CA PHE A 301 12.29 22.61 5.90
C PHE A 301 13.31 23.36 6.74
N GLN A 302 13.37 23.00 8.01
CA GLN A 302 14.39 23.44 8.96
C GLN A 302 15.06 22.24 9.63
N ASP A 303 16.17 22.50 10.32
CA ASP A 303 16.89 21.46 11.05
C ASP A 303 16.06 20.86 12.20
N PRO A 304 16.24 19.54 12.47
CA PRO A 304 17.26 18.68 11.88
C PRO A 304 16.90 18.06 10.52
N LEU A 305 15.65 18.20 10.07
CA LEU A 305 15.18 17.55 8.85
C LEU A 305 15.89 18.07 7.60
N LEU A 306 16.11 19.38 7.49
CA LEU A 306 16.76 19.98 6.32
C LEU A 306 18.15 19.37 6.08
N THR A 307 18.99 19.32 7.11
CA THR A 307 20.36 18.77 7.01
C THR A 307 20.35 17.28 6.64
N HIS A 308 19.38 16.52 7.11
CA HIS A 308 19.36 15.06 6.99
C HIS A 308 18.32 14.54 6.00
N TYR A 309 17.64 15.38 5.24
CA TYR A 309 16.54 14.97 4.35
C TYR A 309 16.98 13.88 3.35
N GLU A 310 18.14 14.05 2.72
CA GLU A 310 18.69 13.08 1.78
C GLU A 310 18.99 11.74 2.45
N GLU A 311 19.54 11.77 3.65
CA GLU A 311 19.88 10.56 4.39
C GLU A 311 18.64 9.83 4.90
N TRP A 312 17.69 10.56 5.52
CA TRP A 312 16.56 9.95 6.20
C TRP A 312 15.41 9.61 5.25
N VAL A 313 15.14 10.45 4.25
CA VAL A 313 14.00 10.31 3.36
C VAL A 313 14.42 9.77 1.99
N GLU A 314 15.28 10.52 1.25
CA GLU A 314 15.57 10.17 -0.14
C GLU A 314 16.45 8.92 -0.29
N SER A 315 17.27 8.59 0.70
CA SER A 315 18.08 7.38 0.67
C SER A 315 17.27 6.08 0.62
N LYS A 316 15.99 6.13 1.01
CA LYS A 316 15.08 4.97 1.14
C LYS A 316 15.64 3.86 2.04
N ARG A 317 16.47 4.23 3.03
CA ARG A 317 17.05 3.28 4.01
C ARG A 317 16.18 3.11 5.24
N TYR A 318 15.42 4.13 5.59
CA TYR A 318 14.62 4.19 6.82
C TYR A 318 13.14 4.01 6.53
N THR A 319 12.47 3.24 7.34
CA THR A 319 11.01 3.18 7.37
C THR A 319 10.44 4.50 7.92
N VAL A 320 9.19 4.81 7.61
CA VAL A 320 8.53 6.02 8.16
C VAL A 320 8.54 6.05 9.69
N ASN A 321 8.47 4.89 10.35
CA ASN A 321 8.54 4.79 11.80
C ASN A 321 9.95 5.05 12.36
N GLU A 322 10.98 4.61 11.67
CA GLU A 322 12.37 4.93 12.05
C GLU A 322 12.63 6.42 11.93
N ILE A 323 12.15 7.06 10.84
CA ILE A 323 12.24 8.51 10.68
C ILE A 323 11.47 9.23 11.81
N ALA A 324 10.26 8.75 12.14
CA ALA A 324 9.47 9.30 13.24
C ALA A 324 10.20 9.19 14.60
N ASN A 325 10.86 8.05 14.85
CA ASN A 325 11.66 7.85 16.06
C ASN A 325 12.91 8.74 16.11
N ILE A 326 13.48 9.08 14.96
CA ILE A 326 14.62 10.01 14.88
C ILE A 326 14.15 11.45 15.16
N LEU A 327 13.08 11.88 14.50
CA LEU A 327 12.52 13.21 14.65
C LEU A 327 11.90 13.47 16.03
N GLN A 328 11.38 12.45 16.69
CA GLN A 328 10.76 12.49 18.02
C GLN A 328 9.68 13.59 18.18
N SER A 329 9.12 14.06 17.09
CA SER A 329 8.11 15.09 17.06
C SER A 329 7.04 14.80 16.01
N HIS A 330 5.82 15.15 16.35
CA HIS A 330 4.67 15.15 15.43
C HIS A 330 4.21 16.58 15.07
N ARG A 331 5.00 17.59 15.44
CA ARG A 331 4.68 18.99 15.16
C ARG A 331 5.35 19.44 13.87
N LEU A 332 4.54 19.96 12.94
CA LEU A 332 5.06 20.51 11.68
C LEU A 332 5.96 21.73 11.91
N SER A 333 5.65 22.55 12.93
CA SER A 333 6.46 23.73 13.29
C SER A 333 7.89 23.39 13.73
N GLU A 334 8.20 22.14 14.02
CA GLU A 334 9.55 21.69 14.41
C GLU A 334 10.39 21.18 13.22
N VAL A 335 9.75 20.90 12.08
CA VAL A 335 10.43 20.37 10.89
C VAL A 335 10.26 21.27 9.66
N MET A 336 9.28 22.19 9.67
CA MET A 336 8.98 23.11 8.58
C MET A 336 9.22 24.56 8.97
N THR A 337 9.70 25.36 8.02
CA THR A 337 9.81 26.81 8.14
C THR A 337 8.43 27.47 8.22
N ASP A 338 8.33 28.69 8.77
CA ASP A 338 7.09 29.47 8.74
C ASP A 338 6.66 29.78 7.29
N THR A 339 7.63 30.10 6.43
CA THR A 339 7.40 30.36 5.00
C THR A 339 6.86 29.11 4.29
N GLY A 340 7.38 27.93 4.58
CA GLY A 340 6.94 26.66 4.00
C GLY A 340 5.52 26.24 4.42
N ARG A 341 4.98 26.82 5.49
CA ARG A 341 3.61 26.61 5.97
C ARG A 341 2.64 27.72 5.53
N ASP A 342 3.15 28.84 5.00
CA ASP A 342 2.37 30.00 4.59
C ASP A 342 2.09 30.00 3.08
N LYS A 343 0.84 29.68 2.71
CA LYS A 343 0.39 29.63 1.30
C LYS A 343 0.41 31.00 0.59
N THR A 344 0.68 32.11 1.27
CA THR A 344 0.89 33.43 0.64
C THR A 344 2.30 33.60 0.08
N GLN A 345 3.24 32.73 0.46
CA GLN A 345 4.59 32.70 -0.08
C GLN A 345 4.59 32.01 -1.46
N SER A 346 5.41 32.51 -2.38
CA SER A 346 5.40 32.11 -3.78
C SER A 346 5.61 30.60 -3.99
N GLU A 347 6.62 30.03 -3.33
CA GLU A 347 6.96 28.61 -3.50
C GLU A 347 5.90 27.71 -2.86
N THR A 348 5.41 28.07 -1.68
CA THR A 348 4.31 27.37 -1.01
C THR A 348 3.01 27.45 -1.81
N ALA A 349 2.72 28.59 -2.44
CA ALA A 349 1.58 28.75 -3.34
C ALA A 349 1.71 27.86 -4.60
N ARG A 350 2.91 27.77 -5.19
CA ARG A 350 3.17 26.88 -6.33
C ARG A 350 2.96 25.42 -5.96
N PHE A 351 3.52 24.99 -4.84
CA PHE A 351 3.30 23.66 -4.29
C PHE A 351 1.81 23.39 -4.09
N TYR A 352 1.09 24.27 -3.38
CA TYR A 352 -0.31 24.07 -3.02
C TYR A 352 -1.22 24.00 -4.26
N ASN A 353 -0.97 24.82 -5.27
CA ASN A 353 -1.72 24.79 -6.54
C ASN A 353 -1.52 23.46 -7.29
N ALA A 354 -0.31 22.90 -7.26
CA ALA A 354 -0.07 21.57 -7.83
C ALA A 354 -0.72 20.48 -6.99
N LEU A 355 -0.66 20.58 -5.67
CA LEU A 355 -1.24 19.63 -4.74
C LEU A 355 -2.75 19.44 -4.94
N GLN A 356 -3.49 20.53 -5.23
CA GLN A 356 -4.92 20.48 -5.52
C GLN A 356 -5.26 19.61 -6.74
N GLN A 357 -4.31 19.37 -7.66
CA GLN A 357 -4.51 18.49 -8.82
C GLN A 357 -4.38 17.00 -8.45
N SER A 358 -3.91 16.70 -7.24
CA SER A 358 -3.83 15.34 -6.69
C SER A 358 -5.08 14.93 -5.91
N ASP A 359 -6.10 15.77 -5.83
CA ASP A 359 -7.37 15.39 -5.19
C ASP A 359 -8.13 14.40 -6.09
N ILE A 360 -8.71 13.36 -5.47
CA ILE A 360 -9.54 12.36 -6.19
C ILE A 360 -10.98 12.39 -5.68
N LEU A 361 -11.66 13.47 -6.01
CA LEU A 361 -13.06 13.69 -5.64
C LEU A 361 -13.97 13.64 -6.88
N GLY A 362 -15.23 13.26 -6.69
CA GLY A 362 -16.24 13.28 -7.75
C GLY A 362 -16.23 12.09 -8.72
N TYR A 363 -15.27 11.18 -8.63
CA TYR A 363 -15.33 9.92 -9.36
C TYR A 363 -16.33 8.98 -8.68
N VAL A 364 -17.27 8.45 -9.46
CA VAL A 364 -18.30 7.51 -9.01
C VAL A 364 -18.04 6.14 -9.62
N PRO A 365 -17.54 5.17 -8.85
CA PRO A 365 -17.31 3.81 -9.34
C PRO A 365 -18.62 3.13 -9.77
N HIS A 366 -18.57 2.33 -10.85
CA HIS A 366 -19.72 1.55 -11.33
C HIS A 366 -19.78 0.14 -10.73
N CYS A 367 -18.68 -0.32 -10.11
CA CYS A 367 -18.57 -1.64 -9.47
C CYS A 367 -19.09 -1.62 -8.01
N GLN A 368 -19.14 -2.79 -7.39
CA GLN A 368 -19.34 -2.91 -5.94
C GLN A 368 -18.20 -2.20 -5.20
N THR A 369 -18.54 -1.18 -4.42
CA THR A 369 -17.56 -0.32 -3.78
C THR A 369 -17.77 -0.28 -2.27
N TYR A 370 -16.67 -0.46 -1.54
CA TYR A 370 -16.65 -0.40 -0.09
C TYR A 370 -15.63 0.65 0.35
N LEU A 371 -16.14 1.74 0.90
CA LEU A 371 -15.36 2.85 1.43
C LEU A 371 -15.38 2.79 2.95
N PHE A 372 -14.22 2.73 3.56
CA PHE A 372 -14.03 2.49 4.98
C PHE A 372 -13.19 3.59 5.62
N HIS A 373 -13.56 4.05 6.83
CA HIS A 373 -12.72 4.94 7.62
C HIS A 373 -13.10 4.89 9.10
N SER A 374 -12.10 4.94 9.99
CA SER A 374 -12.35 5.18 11.41
C SER A 374 -12.58 6.67 11.68
N THR A 375 -13.64 7.00 12.42
CA THR A 375 -13.86 8.38 12.87
C THR A 375 -12.87 8.81 13.96
N GLU A 376 -12.08 7.87 14.50
CA GLU A 376 -11.02 8.07 15.50
C GLU A 376 -9.61 7.95 14.89
N ASP A 377 -9.52 8.06 13.54
CA ASP A 377 -8.24 7.95 12.82
C ASP A 377 -7.28 9.07 13.28
N ASP A 378 -6.09 8.67 13.70
CA ASP A 378 -5.05 9.54 14.26
C ASP A 378 -3.97 9.93 13.24
N MET A 379 -4.05 9.44 11.99
CA MET A 379 -3.08 9.72 10.92
C MET A 379 -3.71 10.46 9.73
N VAL A 380 -4.84 9.95 9.23
CA VAL A 380 -5.55 10.56 8.11
C VAL A 380 -6.85 11.17 8.61
N PRO A 381 -7.02 12.50 8.53
CA PRO A 381 -8.22 13.16 9.02
C PRO A 381 -9.50 12.61 8.40
N PHE A 382 -10.46 12.19 9.22
CA PHE A 382 -11.72 11.57 8.79
C PHE A 382 -12.51 12.44 7.80
N VAL A 383 -12.34 13.75 7.85
CA VAL A 383 -12.96 14.71 6.92
C VAL A 383 -12.66 14.40 5.44
N ASN A 384 -11.57 13.68 5.14
CA ASN A 384 -11.28 13.17 3.79
C ASN A 384 -12.42 12.28 3.26
N SER A 385 -12.87 11.34 4.08
CA SER A 385 -13.95 10.42 3.70
C SER A 385 -15.31 11.10 3.68
N GLU A 386 -15.55 12.09 4.54
CA GLU A 386 -16.77 12.92 4.47
C GLU A 386 -16.83 13.72 3.16
N GLN A 387 -15.70 14.31 2.73
CA GLN A 387 -15.64 15.04 1.47
C GLN A 387 -15.80 14.13 0.26
N LEU A 388 -15.16 12.94 0.28
CA LEU A 388 -15.36 11.94 -0.78
C LEU A 388 -16.85 11.54 -0.86
N GLN A 389 -17.48 11.21 0.28
CA GLN A 389 -18.90 10.86 0.32
C GLN A 389 -19.77 11.97 -0.23
N ASN A 390 -19.52 13.22 0.16
CA ASN A 390 -20.27 14.38 -0.31
C ASN A 390 -20.06 14.66 -1.82
N SER A 391 -18.91 14.29 -2.37
CA SER A 391 -18.60 14.44 -3.79
C SER A 391 -19.29 13.40 -4.68
N ILE A 392 -19.71 12.26 -4.09
CA ILE A 392 -20.43 11.18 -4.75
C ILE A 392 -21.94 11.48 -4.64
N THR A 393 -22.47 12.22 -5.60
CA THR A 393 -23.85 12.75 -5.54
C THR A 393 -24.95 11.77 -5.98
N THR A 394 -24.63 10.49 -6.19
CA THR A 394 -25.60 9.52 -6.71
C THR A 394 -26.14 8.61 -5.62
N ASN A 395 -27.46 8.31 -5.68
CA ASN A 395 -28.08 7.21 -4.90
C ASN A 395 -27.65 5.83 -5.48
N ASN A 396 -26.35 5.62 -5.63
CA ASN A 396 -25.83 4.38 -6.17
C ASN A 396 -25.79 3.31 -5.06
N SER A 397 -26.66 2.32 -5.15
CA SER A 397 -26.77 1.21 -4.18
C SER A 397 -25.54 0.27 -4.17
N THR A 398 -24.61 0.45 -5.11
CA THR A 398 -23.37 -0.34 -5.16
C THR A 398 -22.26 0.21 -4.27
N ILE A 399 -22.42 1.42 -3.71
CA ILE A 399 -21.41 2.05 -2.86
C ILE A 399 -21.83 1.93 -1.39
N THR A 400 -20.98 1.31 -0.59
CA THR A 400 -21.15 1.18 0.87
C THR A 400 -20.14 2.09 1.56
N PHE A 401 -20.61 2.94 2.47
CA PHE A 401 -19.79 3.74 3.38
C PHE A 401 -19.83 3.10 4.77
N ASP A 402 -18.69 2.65 5.26
CA ASP A 402 -18.53 2.06 6.60
C ASP A 402 -17.63 2.98 7.45
N PHE A 403 -18.26 3.97 8.07
CA PHE A 403 -17.63 5.01 8.88
C PHE A 403 -18.10 4.90 10.32
N ALA A 404 -17.19 4.56 11.24
CA ALA A 404 -17.51 4.40 12.66
C ALA A 404 -16.24 4.51 13.54
N PRO A 405 -16.34 4.59 14.86
CA PRO A 405 -15.20 4.65 15.76
C PRO A 405 -14.52 3.27 15.86
N TYR A 406 -13.61 2.99 14.93
CA TYR A 406 -12.87 1.73 14.86
C TYR A 406 -11.47 1.79 15.49
N GLY A 407 -11.17 2.87 16.21
CA GLY A 407 -9.88 3.15 16.82
C GLY A 407 -8.89 3.81 15.86
N THR A 408 -7.62 3.74 16.22
CA THR A 408 -6.52 4.39 15.46
C THR A 408 -6.42 3.89 14.03
N HIS A 409 -5.71 4.64 13.17
CA HIS A 409 -5.45 4.29 11.77
C HIS A 409 -4.99 2.84 11.58
N MET A 410 -4.02 2.41 12.39
CA MET A 410 -3.48 1.04 12.31
C MET A 410 -4.46 -0.03 12.81
N ALA A 411 -5.22 0.25 13.86
CA ALA A 411 -6.24 -0.68 14.35
C ALA A 411 -7.37 -0.85 13.32
N ALA A 412 -7.78 0.24 12.68
CA ALA A 412 -8.80 0.27 11.64
C ALA A 412 -8.34 -0.47 10.37
N CYS A 413 -7.05 -0.40 10.01
CA CYS A 413 -6.46 -1.13 8.88
C CYS A 413 -6.72 -2.65 8.99
N ILE A 414 -6.55 -3.23 10.18
CA ILE A 414 -6.80 -4.66 10.42
C ILE A 414 -8.25 -5.01 10.19
N ARG A 415 -9.13 -4.18 10.73
CA ARG A 415 -10.57 -4.37 10.57
C ARG A 415 -10.95 -4.32 9.09
N PHE A 416 -10.44 -3.35 8.36
CA PHE A 416 -10.65 -3.20 6.92
C PHE A 416 -10.19 -4.44 6.16
N LEU A 417 -8.94 -4.86 6.32
CA LEU A 417 -8.41 -6.05 5.64
C LEU A 417 -9.22 -7.31 5.96
N LYS A 418 -9.62 -7.49 7.23
CA LYS A 418 -10.48 -8.59 7.63
C LYS A 418 -11.82 -8.56 6.92
N GLN A 419 -12.46 -7.41 6.85
CA GLN A 419 -13.74 -7.23 6.17
C GLN A 419 -13.61 -7.56 4.68
N VAL A 420 -12.59 -7.00 4.03
CA VAL A 420 -12.32 -7.27 2.60
C VAL A 420 -12.07 -8.76 2.38
N TYR A 421 -11.21 -9.40 3.17
CA TYR A 421 -10.94 -10.83 3.04
C TYR A 421 -12.20 -11.69 3.22
N GLN A 422 -13.14 -11.28 4.06
CA GLN A 422 -14.39 -12.01 4.28
C GLN A 422 -15.39 -11.83 3.12
N THR A 423 -15.37 -10.70 2.44
CA THR A 423 -16.30 -10.35 1.36
C THR A 423 -15.80 -10.72 -0.03
N ILE A 424 -14.50 -10.84 -0.22
CA ILE A 424 -13.89 -11.38 -1.44
C ILE A 424 -14.21 -12.87 -1.55
N ASP A 425 -14.94 -13.26 -2.59
CA ASP A 425 -15.32 -14.64 -2.88
C ASP A 425 -14.60 -15.21 -4.12
#